data_35b6ec6cd1d2a1997f27263dd0ba2b3f
#
_entry.id   35b6ec6cd1d2a1997f27263dd0ba2b3f
#
_cell.length_a   1.000
_cell.length_b   1.000
_cell.length_c   1.000
_cell.angle_alpha   90.00
_cell.angle_beta   90.00
_cell.angle_gamma   90.00
#
_symmetry.space_group_name_H-M   'P 1'
#
loop_
_entity.id
_entity.type
_entity.pdbx_description
1 polymer ?
#
loop_
_entity_poly.entity_id
_entity_poly.type
_entity_poly.pdbx_seq_one_letter_code
_entity_poly.pdbx_strand_id
1 'polypeptide(L)'
;MKLANLFQDAMSAIRANNIPESALRLLLADTFGMGLAELNTRLNMDLKDDILTRWNLRLERLLRGEPPQYISGQACFYGLQFKVCPGVLIPRPETEGLVELVLERLHEHQLVLDCCCGSGAIALAIKHMRSDATVHASDLSSEAVTLAKQNAADLMLDISIYECDLFPTTTPGYDLIVCNPPYISDTEYQRLDPSVRDHEPALALRSGNDGLDHMRRLVYQAPSHLTPGGLLCLEHGETQRESIVGMASSQGWKLEYAGADLAGKARYLIFSKPNSHHTTPAVSNQDRSRGYNG
;
A
#
# COMPACT_ATOMS: atom_id res chain seq x y z
N MET A 1 7.79 -34.53 20.38
CA MET A 1 8.97 -33.70 19.98
C MET A 1 8.95 -32.42 20.78
N LYS A 2 10.10 -31.90 21.24
CA LYS A 2 10.17 -30.63 21.95
C LYS A 2 10.23 -29.46 20.99
N LEU A 3 9.65 -28.31 21.37
CA LEU A 3 9.66 -27.08 20.58
C LEU A 3 11.10 -26.63 20.22
N ALA A 4 12.06 -26.81 21.15
CA ALA A 4 13.48 -26.49 20.90
C ALA A 4 14.05 -27.27 19.70
N ASN A 5 13.78 -28.57 19.61
CA ASN A 5 14.27 -29.41 18.51
C ASN A 5 13.63 -28.99 17.18
N LEU A 6 12.29 -28.77 17.19
CA LEU A 6 11.58 -28.31 16.02
C LEU A 6 12.13 -26.94 15.52
N PHE A 7 12.45 -26.03 16.45
CA PHE A 7 13.03 -24.73 16.11
C PHE A 7 14.44 -24.88 15.50
N GLN A 8 15.30 -25.75 16.06
CA GLN A 8 16.65 -25.98 15.53
C GLN A 8 16.59 -26.59 14.13
N ASP A 9 15.72 -27.58 13.91
CA ASP A 9 15.56 -28.25 12.61
C ASP A 9 15.07 -27.24 11.57
N ALA A 10 14.07 -26.42 11.91
CA ALA A 10 13.54 -25.38 11.04
C ALA A 10 14.57 -24.27 10.75
N MET A 11 15.36 -23.84 11.75
CA MET A 11 16.46 -22.89 11.56
C MET A 11 17.51 -23.41 10.59
N SER A 12 17.85 -24.69 10.67
CA SER A 12 18.78 -25.31 9.73
C SER A 12 18.21 -25.34 8.30
N ALA A 13 16.93 -25.66 8.16
CA ALA A 13 16.24 -25.70 6.88
C ALA A 13 16.16 -24.32 6.22
N ILE A 14 15.76 -23.25 6.96
CA ILE A 14 15.67 -21.90 6.38
C ILE A 14 17.03 -21.34 5.97
N ARG A 15 18.09 -21.62 6.75
CA ARG A 15 19.46 -21.20 6.40
C ARG A 15 19.93 -21.85 5.10
N ALA A 16 19.64 -23.14 4.89
CA ALA A 16 19.97 -23.86 3.66
C ALA A 16 19.24 -23.29 2.42
N ASN A 17 18.10 -22.59 2.61
CA ASN A 17 17.28 -22.01 1.56
C ASN A 17 17.37 -20.46 1.51
N ASN A 18 18.27 -19.82 2.25
CA ASN A 18 18.45 -18.36 2.36
C ASN A 18 17.16 -17.60 2.78
N ILE A 19 16.31 -18.22 3.60
CA ILE A 19 15.08 -17.59 4.09
C ILE A 19 15.40 -16.81 5.38
N PRO A 20 14.91 -15.57 5.53
CA PRO A 20 15.15 -14.77 6.72
C PRO A 20 14.60 -15.41 7.99
N GLU A 21 15.35 -15.32 9.09
CA GLU A 21 14.91 -15.83 10.40
C GLU A 21 13.60 -15.19 10.88
N SER A 22 13.37 -13.92 10.53
CA SER A 22 12.12 -13.19 10.84
C SER A 22 10.89 -13.90 10.26
N ALA A 23 10.98 -14.46 9.06
CA ALA A 23 9.89 -15.20 8.44
C ALA A 23 9.53 -16.48 9.24
N LEU A 24 10.55 -17.22 9.69
CA LEU A 24 10.35 -18.39 10.55
C LEU A 24 9.71 -18.01 11.88
N ARG A 25 10.19 -16.93 12.51
CA ARG A 25 9.66 -16.45 13.80
C ARG A 25 8.21 -16.04 13.71
N LEU A 26 7.80 -15.35 12.65
CA LEU A 26 6.41 -15.01 12.39
C LEU A 26 5.54 -16.27 12.24
N LEU A 27 6.02 -17.24 11.45
CA LEU A 27 5.30 -18.50 11.24
C LEU A 27 5.15 -19.31 12.53
N LEU A 28 6.18 -19.33 13.39
CA LEU A 28 6.12 -19.96 14.70
C LEU A 28 5.11 -19.27 15.60
N ALA A 29 5.21 -17.94 15.74
CA ALA A 29 4.31 -17.16 16.58
C ALA A 29 2.84 -17.44 16.23
N ASP A 30 2.52 -17.42 14.93
CA ASP A 30 1.17 -17.71 14.45
C ASP A 30 0.76 -19.18 14.64
N THR A 31 1.64 -20.14 14.33
CA THR A 31 1.31 -21.56 14.43
C THR A 31 1.00 -21.99 15.86
N PHE A 32 1.71 -21.43 16.83
CA PHE A 32 1.56 -21.75 18.25
C PHE A 32 0.63 -20.78 19.00
N GLY A 33 0.19 -19.69 18.36
CA GLY A 33 -0.63 -18.65 19.00
C GLY A 33 0.11 -17.95 20.14
N MET A 34 1.43 -17.78 20.03
CA MET A 34 2.31 -17.26 21.09
C MET A 34 3.15 -16.10 20.56
N GLY A 35 3.34 -15.08 21.40
CA GLY A 35 4.32 -14.03 21.11
C GLY A 35 5.75 -14.58 21.10
N LEU A 36 6.66 -13.89 20.39
CA LEU A 36 8.07 -14.31 20.28
C LEU A 36 8.76 -14.45 21.64
N ALA A 37 8.46 -13.58 22.61
CA ALA A 37 8.98 -13.65 23.96
C ALA A 37 8.53 -14.93 24.69
N GLU A 38 7.24 -15.27 24.55
CA GLU A 38 6.66 -16.47 25.15
C GLU A 38 7.23 -17.76 24.51
N LEU A 39 7.41 -17.81 23.20
CA LEU A 39 8.05 -18.92 22.50
C LEU A 39 9.43 -19.24 23.10
N ASN A 40 10.24 -18.21 23.40
CA ASN A 40 11.57 -18.38 23.99
C ASN A 40 11.52 -18.97 25.40
N THR A 41 10.46 -18.75 26.17
CA THR A 41 10.29 -19.32 27.52
C THR A 41 9.74 -20.73 27.50
N ARG A 42 9.13 -21.17 26.38
CA ARG A 42 8.47 -22.48 26.24
C ARG A 42 9.21 -23.50 25.39
N LEU A 43 10.51 -23.31 25.18
CA LEU A 43 11.32 -24.21 24.34
C LEU A 43 11.29 -25.69 24.77
N ASN A 44 11.05 -25.97 26.05
CA ASN A 44 10.95 -27.34 26.58
C ASN A 44 9.55 -27.96 26.47
N MET A 45 8.58 -27.25 25.88
CA MET A 45 7.22 -27.75 25.70
C MET A 45 7.20 -28.95 24.76
N ASP A 46 6.44 -29.99 25.14
CA ASP A 46 6.17 -31.11 24.27
C ASP A 46 5.03 -30.78 23.30
N LEU A 47 5.25 -31.09 22.03
CA LEU A 47 4.32 -30.78 20.96
C LEU A 47 3.41 -31.97 20.65
N LYS A 48 2.13 -31.67 20.44
CA LYS A 48 1.13 -32.67 20.02
C LYS A 48 1.25 -32.97 18.52
N ASP A 49 0.81 -34.13 18.10
CA ASP A 49 0.95 -34.59 16.70
C ASP A 49 0.14 -33.74 15.71
N ASP A 50 -1.01 -33.22 16.11
CA ASP A 50 -1.83 -32.33 15.28
C ASP A 50 -1.14 -30.99 14.99
N ILE A 51 -0.45 -30.46 15.99
CA ILE A 51 0.36 -29.22 15.84
C ILE A 51 1.56 -29.49 14.93
N LEU A 52 2.23 -30.64 15.11
CA LEU A 52 3.37 -31.04 14.26
C LEU A 52 2.96 -31.20 12.80
N THR A 53 1.81 -31.82 12.54
CA THR A 53 1.29 -31.97 11.17
C THR A 53 1.04 -30.60 10.54
N ARG A 54 0.35 -29.69 11.25
CA ARG A 54 0.09 -28.33 10.78
C ARG A 54 1.37 -27.54 10.55
N TRP A 55 2.33 -27.66 11.48
CA TRP A 55 3.64 -27.03 11.37
C TRP A 55 4.39 -27.48 10.11
N ASN A 56 4.49 -28.79 9.88
CA ASN A 56 5.24 -29.34 8.75
C ASN A 56 4.68 -28.84 7.41
N LEU A 57 3.36 -28.80 7.26
CA LEU A 57 2.71 -28.26 6.06
C LEU A 57 3.03 -26.77 5.84
N ARG A 58 3.06 -25.98 6.92
CA ARG A 58 3.37 -24.56 6.87
C ARG A 58 4.86 -24.31 6.58
N LEU A 59 5.74 -25.07 7.23
CA LEU A 59 7.19 -24.98 6.98
C LEU A 59 7.51 -25.34 5.53
N GLU A 60 6.87 -26.35 4.95
CA GLU A 60 7.06 -26.73 3.55
C GLU A 60 6.69 -25.57 2.60
N ARG A 61 5.58 -24.86 2.85
CA ARG A 61 5.18 -23.66 2.09
C ARG A 61 6.24 -22.56 2.21
N LEU A 62 6.72 -22.29 3.44
CA LEU A 62 7.77 -21.29 3.68
C LEU A 62 9.07 -21.67 2.93
N LEU A 63 9.47 -22.93 2.94
CA LEU A 63 10.68 -23.41 2.24
C LEU A 63 10.55 -23.34 0.71
N ARG A 64 9.33 -23.27 0.17
CA ARG A 64 9.05 -22.97 -1.23
C ARG A 64 9.06 -21.47 -1.55
N GLY A 65 9.38 -20.60 -0.58
CA GLY A 65 9.46 -19.16 -0.74
C GLY A 65 8.14 -18.40 -0.55
N GLU A 66 7.06 -19.09 -0.14
CA GLU A 66 5.79 -18.41 0.11
C GLU A 66 5.90 -17.48 1.33
N PRO A 67 5.42 -16.20 1.23
CA PRO A 67 5.46 -15.27 2.34
C PRO A 67 4.77 -15.81 3.59
N PRO A 68 5.37 -15.66 4.79
CA PRO A 68 4.77 -16.17 6.04
C PRO A 68 3.39 -15.57 6.32
N GLN A 69 3.13 -14.35 5.87
CA GLN A 69 1.82 -13.70 5.99
C GLN A 69 0.73 -14.41 5.16
N TYR A 70 1.06 -14.88 3.94
CA TYR A 70 0.10 -15.67 3.17
C TYR A 70 -0.10 -17.07 3.77
N ILE A 71 0.93 -17.65 4.40
CA ILE A 71 0.81 -18.94 5.09
C ILE A 71 -0.08 -18.81 6.33
N SER A 72 0.03 -17.69 7.08
CA SER A 72 -0.79 -17.42 8.27
C SER A 72 -2.18 -16.87 7.89
N GLY A 73 -2.32 -16.25 6.73
CA GLY A 73 -3.52 -15.51 6.33
C GLY A 73 -3.65 -14.16 7.01
N GLN A 74 -2.62 -13.67 7.69
CA GLN A 74 -2.66 -12.45 8.51
C GLN A 74 -1.40 -11.62 8.38
N ALA A 75 -1.55 -10.28 8.49
CA ALA A 75 -0.47 -9.32 8.61
C ALA A 75 -0.85 -8.24 9.63
N CYS A 76 0.14 -7.77 10.39
CA CYS A 76 -0.02 -6.61 11.26
C CYS A 76 0.34 -5.34 10.50
N PHE A 77 -0.48 -4.31 10.61
CA PHE A 77 -0.22 -2.99 10.06
C PHE A 77 -0.86 -1.94 10.97
N TYR A 78 -0.10 -0.95 11.37
CA TYR A 78 -0.51 0.16 12.25
C TYR A 78 -1.21 -0.32 13.55
N GLY A 79 -0.69 -1.41 14.13
CA GLY A 79 -1.25 -2.04 15.33
C GLY A 79 -2.54 -2.84 15.12
N LEU A 80 -3.08 -2.91 13.89
CA LEU A 80 -4.26 -3.67 13.53
C LEU A 80 -3.87 -4.99 12.86
N GLN A 81 -4.72 -6.01 13.02
CA GLN A 81 -4.57 -7.29 12.32
C GLN A 81 -5.44 -7.33 11.07
N PHE A 82 -4.81 -7.53 9.93
CA PHE A 82 -5.45 -7.63 8.63
C PHE A 82 -5.43 -9.07 8.12
N LYS A 83 -6.52 -9.52 7.54
CA LYS A 83 -6.50 -10.68 6.66
C LYS A 83 -5.73 -10.34 5.39
N VAL A 84 -4.91 -11.29 4.95
CA VAL A 84 -4.20 -11.24 3.68
C VAL A 84 -4.33 -12.57 2.95
N CYS A 85 -4.31 -12.53 1.61
CA CYS A 85 -4.38 -13.72 0.77
C CYS A 85 -3.57 -13.50 -0.52
N PRO A 86 -3.13 -14.57 -1.19
CA PRO A 86 -2.58 -14.46 -2.54
C PRO A 86 -3.50 -13.65 -3.46
N GLY A 87 -2.91 -12.81 -4.32
CA GLY A 87 -3.66 -11.91 -5.22
C GLY A 87 -3.83 -10.48 -4.66
N VAL A 88 -3.53 -10.22 -3.39
CA VAL A 88 -3.56 -8.87 -2.79
C VAL A 88 -2.22 -8.59 -2.08
N LEU A 89 -1.65 -7.40 -2.32
CA LEU A 89 -0.37 -7.00 -1.72
C LEU A 89 -0.40 -7.10 -0.19
N ILE A 90 0.64 -7.69 0.40
CA ILE A 90 0.83 -7.69 1.85
C ILE A 90 1.16 -6.26 2.32
N PRO A 91 0.45 -5.69 3.31
CA PRO A 91 0.78 -4.38 3.86
C PRO A 91 2.25 -4.27 4.28
N ARG A 92 2.90 -3.16 3.93
CA ARG A 92 4.32 -2.92 4.22
C ARG A 92 4.50 -2.00 5.42
N PRO A 93 5.45 -2.30 6.31
CA PRO A 93 5.74 -1.42 7.47
C PRO A 93 6.10 0.01 7.05
N GLU A 94 6.79 0.19 5.92
CA GLU A 94 7.15 1.50 5.38
C GLU A 94 5.92 2.36 5.10
N THR A 95 4.82 1.75 4.70
CA THR A 95 3.56 2.45 4.39
C THR A 95 2.88 3.04 5.65
N GLU A 96 3.25 2.59 6.86
CA GLU A 96 2.75 3.18 8.12
C GLU A 96 3.17 4.66 8.25
N GLY A 97 4.35 5.03 7.76
CA GLY A 97 4.78 6.42 7.73
C GLY A 97 3.93 7.31 6.82
N LEU A 98 3.36 6.76 5.74
CA LEU A 98 2.38 7.50 4.92
C LEU A 98 1.09 7.76 5.70
N VAL A 99 0.61 6.79 6.48
CA VAL A 99 -0.56 6.96 7.37
C VAL A 99 -0.31 8.07 8.39
N GLU A 100 0.86 8.09 9.05
CA GLU A 100 1.23 9.14 10.00
C GLU A 100 1.18 10.53 9.36
N LEU A 101 1.78 10.68 8.19
CA LEU A 101 1.79 11.94 7.45
C LEU A 101 0.39 12.43 7.04
N VAL A 102 -0.52 11.50 6.74
CA VAL A 102 -1.93 11.80 6.47
C VAL A 102 -2.62 12.27 7.76
N LEU A 103 -2.46 11.54 8.87
CA LEU A 103 -3.09 11.86 10.16
C LEU A 103 -2.66 13.23 10.70
N GLU A 104 -1.40 13.63 10.50
CA GLU A 104 -0.88 14.96 10.87
C GLU A 104 -1.56 16.11 10.11
N ARG A 105 -2.12 15.83 8.92
CA ARG A 105 -2.71 16.83 8.00
C ARG A 105 -4.21 16.77 7.94
N LEU A 106 -4.80 15.75 8.54
CA LEU A 106 -6.23 15.51 8.49
C LEU A 106 -6.94 16.34 9.57
N HIS A 107 -7.85 17.25 9.13
CA HIS A 107 -8.73 18.00 9.99
C HIS A 107 -10.03 17.24 10.29
N GLU A 108 -10.88 17.79 11.18
CA GLU A 108 -12.15 17.16 11.56
C GLU A 108 -13.12 17.06 10.37
N HIS A 109 -13.84 15.95 10.31
CA HIS A 109 -14.92 15.67 9.34
C HIS A 109 -14.50 15.71 7.86
N GLN A 110 -13.21 15.58 7.55
CA GLN A 110 -12.73 15.56 6.17
C GLN A 110 -13.03 14.25 5.46
N LEU A 111 -13.16 14.35 4.13
CA LEU A 111 -13.34 13.22 3.23
C LEU A 111 -12.00 12.78 2.63
N VAL A 112 -11.63 11.54 2.90
CA VAL A 112 -10.37 10.91 2.46
C VAL A 112 -10.64 9.81 1.45
N LEU A 113 -9.80 9.70 0.42
CA LEU A 113 -9.77 8.56 -0.49
C LEU A 113 -8.41 7.86 -0.41
N ASP A 114 -8.43 6.55 -0.17
CA ASP A 114 -7.29 5.64 -0.34
C ASP A 114 -7.41 4.96 -1.71
N CYS A 115 -6.55 5.36 -2.66
CA CYS A 115 -6.48 4.76 -3.99
C CYS A 115 -5.51 3.57 -4.00
N CYS A 116 -5.82 2.53 -4.79
CA CYS A 116 -5.05 1.28 -4.82
C CYS A 116 -4.96 0.65 -3.43
N CYS A 117 -6.12 0.54 -2.77
CA CYS A 117 -6.20 0.25 -1.33
C CYS A 117 -5.74 -1.16 -0.93
N GLY A 118 -5.66 -2.12 -1.88
CA GLY A 118 -5.26 -3.49 -1.59
C GLY A 118 -6.13 -4.14 -0.52
N SER A 119 -5.54 -4.51 0.60
CA SER A 119 -6.25 -5.07 1.76
C SER A 119 -7.07 -4.04 2.56
N GLY A 120 -7.04 -2.76 2.16
CA GLY A 120 -7.67 -1.65 2.89
C GLY A 120 -6.82 -1.11 4.04
N ALA A 121 -5.54 -1.46 4.12
CA ALA A 121 -4.69 -1.19 5.28
C ALA A 121 -4.58 0.31 5.61
N ILE A 122 -4.34 1.16 4.63
CA ILE A 122 -4.23 2.62 4.81
C ILE A 122 -5.59 3.19 5.23
N ALA A 123 -6.64 2.91 4.47
CA ALA A 123 -7.99 3.42 4.73
C ALA A 123 -8.49 3.06 6.14
N LEU A 124 -8.32 1.80 6.53
CA LEU A 124 -8.79 1.28 7.81
C LEU A 124 -7.94 1.79 8.98
N ALA A 125 -6.63 1.96 8.80
CA ALA A 125 -5.77 2.61 9.80
C ALA A 125 -6.18 4.08 10.02
N ILE A 126 -6.44 4.83 8.95
CA ILE A 126 -6.94 6.22 9.04
C ILE A 126 -8.28 6.24 9.78
N LYS A 127 -9.23 5.40 9.39
CA LYS A 127 -10.56 5.34 10.02
C LYS A 127 -10.50 4.95 11.49
N HIS A 128 -9.61 4.01 11.86
CA HIS A 128 -9.38 3.60 13.24
C HIS A 128 -8.89 4.77 14.10
N MET A 129 -7.94 5.53 13.61
CA MET A 129 -7.33 6.66 14.31
C MET A 129 -8.22 7.91 14.30
N ARG A 130 -9.02 8.09 13.25
CA ARG A 130 -9.88 9.26 13.03
C ARG A 130 -11.30 8.81 12.72
N SER A 131 -12.04 8.43 13.76
CA SER A 131 -13.44 7.98 13.66
C SER A 131 -14.38 9.05 13.08
N ASP A 132 -14.03 10.33 13.22
CA ASP A 132 -14.74 11.48 12.67
C ASP A 132 -14.56 11.66 11.15
N ALA A 133 -13.48 11.14 10.56
CA ALA A 133 -13.24 11.23 9.13
C ALA A 133 -14.21 10.32 8.35
N THR A 134 -14.64 10.80 7.18
CA THR A 134 -15.29 9.97 6.17
C THR A 134 -14.22 9.36 5.28
N VAL A 135 -14.10 8.04 5.27
CA VAL A 135 -13.04 7.35 4.51
C VAL A 135 -13.65 6.51 3.40
N HIS A 136 -13.16 6.76 2.19
CA HIS A 136 -13.41 5.93 1.01
C HIS A 136 -12.13 5.19 0.62
N ALA A 137 -12.28 4.06 -0.02
CA ALA A 137 -11.18 3.29 -0.58
C ALA A 137 -11.54 2.82 -1.99
N SER A 138 -10.56 2.69 -2.86
CA SER A 138 -10.77 2.17 -4.22
C SER A 138 -9.64 1.25 -4.65
N ASP A 139 -9.99 0.22 -5.39
CA ASP A 139 -9.03 -0.68 -6.04
C ASP A 139 -9.60 -1.17 -7.38
N LEU A 140 -8.70 -1.48 -8.31
CA LEU A 140 -9.06 -2.08 -9.60
C LEU A 140 -9.37 -3.57 -9.48
N SER A 141 -8.74 -4.25 -8.50
CA SER A 141 -8.89 -5.69 -8.27
C SER A 141 -10.13 -5.99 -7.44
N SER A 142 -11.03 -6.80 -7.96
CA SER A 142 -12.21 -7.29 -7.24
C SER A 142 -11.84 -8.13 -6.02
N GLU A 143 -10.70 -8.85 -6.07
CA GLU A 143 -10.16 -9.61 -4.95
C GLU A 143 -9.71 -8.67 -3.83
N ALA A 144 -9.01 -7.57 -4.17
CA ALA A 144 -8.59 -6.55 -3.20
C ALA A 144 -9.80 -5.89 -2.54
N VAL A 145 -10.80 -5.47 -3.33
CA VAL A 145 -12.06 -4.90 -2.83
C VAL A 145 -12.79 -5.86 -1.88
N THR A 146 -12.85 -7.14 -2.25
CA THR A 146 -13.48 -8.17 -1.42
C THR A 146 -12.75 -8.33 -0.09
N LEU A 147 -11.42 -8.42 -0.12
CA LEU A 147 -10.59 -8.54 1.07
C LEU A 147 -10.67 -7.30 1.96
N ALA A 148 -10.63 -6.09 1.37
CA ALA A 148 -10.76 -4.84 2.11
C ALA A 148 -12.12 -4.75 2.84
N LYS A 149 -13.22 -5.17 2.19
CA LYS A 149 -14.55 -5.26 2.83
C LYS A 149 -14.59 -6.26 3.99
N GLN A 150 -13.92 -7.41 3.86
CA GLN A 150 -13.80 -8.37 4.95
C GLN A 150 -13.01 -7.78 6.13
N ASN A 151 -11.88 -7.12 5.86
CA ASN A 151 -11.09 -6.46 6.89
C ASN A 151 -11.87 -5.33 7.59
N ALA A 152 -12.61 -4.52 6.83
CA ALA A 152 -13.49 -3.49 7.41
C ALA A 152 -14.54 -4.08 8.36
N ALA A 153 -15.17 -5.17 7.96
CA ALA A 153 -16.17 -5.87 8.78
C ALA A 153 -15.54 -6.48 10.05
N ASP A 154 -14.38 -7.16 9.93
CA ASP A 154 -13.70 -7.78 11.06
C ASP A 154 -13.21 -6.74 12.08
N LEU A 155 -12.75 -5.58 11.60
CA LEU A 155 -12.30 -4.47 12.43
C LEU A 155 -13.47 -3.58 12.92
N MET A 156 -14.71 -3.84 12.47
CA MET A 156 -15.91 -3.04 12.77
C MET A 156 -15.74 -1.56 12.41
N LEU A 157 -15.07 -1.28 11.28
CA LEU A 157 -14.82 0.07 10.79
C LEU A 157 -15.69 0.34 9.55
N ASP A 158 -16.45 1.43 9.60
CA ASP A 158 -17.34 1.84 8.50
C ASP A 158 -16.59 2.74 7.50
N ILE A 159 -16.32 2.17 6.33
CA ILE A 159 -15.73 2.87 5.17
C ILE A 159 -16.45 2.45 3.88
N SER A 160 -16.45 3.32 2.87
CA SER A 160 -16.98 2.99 1.55
C SER A 160 -15.89 2.46 0.63
N ILE A 161 -16.07 1.27 0.04
CA ILE A 161 -15.04 0.61 -0.79
C ILE A 161 -15.60 0.37 -2.19
N TYR A 162 -14.88 0.89 -3.20
CA TYR A 162 -15.28 0.90 -4.60
C TYR A 162 -14.33 0.05 -5.47
N GLU A 163 -14.92 -0.75 -6.36
CA GLU A 163 -14.17 -1.40 -7.44
C GLU A 163 -14.11 -0.44 -8.62
N CYS A 164 -12.98 0.20 -8.83
CA CYS A 164 -12.78 1.13 -9.94
C CYS A 164 -11.29 1.41 -10.17
N ASP A 165 -11.00 1.99 -11.33
CA ASP A 165 -9.66 2.39 -11.72
C ASP A 165 -9.33 3.78 -11.15
N LEU A 166 -8.54 3.82 -10.08
CA LEU A 166 -8.13 4.97 -9.27
C LEU A 166 -9.30 5.68 -8.57
N PHE A 167 -10.20 6.33 -9.32
CA PHE A 167 -11.16 7.29 -8.74
C PHE A 167 -12.62 6.86 -8.96
N PRO A 168 -13.45 6.82 -7.91
CA PRO A 168 -14.89 6.63 -8.06
C PRO A 168 -15.54 7.78 -8.85
N THR A 169 -16.51 7.45 -9.71
CA THR A 169 -17.13 8.42 -10.66
C THR A 169 -18.14 9.37 -10.05
N THR A 170 -18.64 9.11 -8.83
CA THR A 170 -19.82 9.78 -8.26
C THR A 170 -19.56 10.44 -6.90
N THR A 171 -18.34 10.88 -6.62
CA THR A 171 -18.00 11.46 -5.31
C THR A 171 -17.85 12.97 -5.36
N PRO A 172 -18.25 13.69 -4.28
CA PRO A 172 -17.81 15.06 -4.06
C PRO A 172 -16.28 15.11 -4.01
N GLY A 173 -15.67 16.27 -4.21
CA GLY A 173 -14.22 16.41 -4.11
C GLY A 173 -13.69 15.94 -2.76
N TYR A 174 -12.56 15.24 -2.77
CA TYR A 174 -11.87 14.77 -1.56
C TYR A 174 -10.99 15.88 -0.97
N ASP A 175 -10.91 15.92 0.35
CA ASP A 175 -9.97 16.84 1.03
C ASP A 175 -8.56 16.28 1.00
N LEU A 176 -8.44 14.94 0.97
CA LEU A 176 -7.17 14.25 0.89
C LEU A 176 -7.31 12.97 0.08
N ILE A 177 -6.38 12.78 -0.86
CA ILE A 177 -6.20 11.51 -1.57
C ILE A 177 -4.86 10.94 -1.13
N VAL A 178 -4.86 9.70 -0.64
CA VAL A 178 -3.66 8.94 -0.31
C VAL A 178 -3.54 7.76 -1.25
N CYS A 179 -2.32 7.41 -1.64
CA CYS A 179 -2.07 6.27 -2.50
C CYS A 179 -0.68 5.69 -2.28
N ASN A 180 -0.62 4.37 -2.13
CA ASN A 180 0.59 3.58 -2.34
C ASN A 180 0.38 2.80 -3.66
N PRO A 181 0.64 3.41 -4.84
CA PRO A 181 0.37 2.77 -6.12
C PRO A 181 1.47 1.78 -6.48
N PRO A 182 1.24 0.90 -7.47
CA PRO A 182 2.34 0.19 -8.11
C PRO A 182 3.38 1.17 -8.63
N TYR A 183 4.68 0.92 -8.33
CA TYR A 183 5.77 1.81 -8.71
C TYR A 183 7.03 1.09 -9.19
N ILE A 184 7.01 -0.24 -9.33
CA ILE A 184 8.16 -1.03 -9.73
C ILE A 184 8.23 -1.09 -11.26
N SER A 185 9.39 -0.73 -11.83
CA SER A 185 9.63 -0.85 -13.27
C SER A 185 9.70 -2.31 -13.72
N ASP A 186 9.45 -2.55 -15.01
CA ASP A 186 9.52 -3.89 -15.58
C ASP A 186 10.89 -4.55 -15.38
N THR A 187 11.97 -3.77 -15.41
CA THR A 187 13.33 -4.26 -15.18
C THR A 187 13.58 -4.59 -13.72
N GLU A 188 13.13 -3.76 -12.79
CA GLU A 188 13.25 -4.00 -11.35
C GLU A 188 12.42 -5.21 -10.91
N TYR A 189 11.23 -5.38 -11.47
CA TYR A 189 10.34 -6.51 -11.18
C TYR A 189 11.05 -7.86 -11.40
N GLN A 190 11.83 -8.00 -12.47
CA GLN A 190 12.59 -9.23 -12.74
C GLN A 190 13.70 -9.51 -11.70
N ARG A 191 14.12 -8.49 -10.95
CA ARG A 191 15.19 -8.57 -9.93
C ARG A 191 14.67 -8.64 -8.50
N LEU A 192 13.34 -8.61 -8.33
CA LEU A 192 12.73 -8.74 -7.01
C LEU A 192 13.11 -10.08 -6.38
N ASP A 193 13.08 -10.09 -5.05
CA ASP A 193 13.16 -11.33 -4.29
C ASP A 193 12.09 -12.31 -4.80
N PRO A 194 12.44 -13.59 -5.03
CA PRO A 194 11.48 -14.59 -5.50
C PRO A 194 10.22 -14.69 -4.64
N SER A 195 10.33 -14.50 -3.33
CA SER A 195 9.17 -14.52 -2.42
C SER A 195 8.14 -13.44 -2.73
N VAL A 196 8.58 -12.28 -3.26
CA VAL A 196 7.71 -11.20 -3.70
C VAL A 196 7.25 -11.42 -5.15
N ARG A 197 8.22 -11.64 -6.05
CA ARG A 197 7.96 -11.74 -7.49
C ARG A 197 7.00 -12.88 -7.86
N ASP A 198 7.19 -14.04 -7.22
CA ASP A 198 6.51 -15.29 -7.61
C ASP A 198 5.20 -15.52 -6.81
N HIS A 199 4.98 -14.76 -5.73
CA HIS A 199 3.83 -14.96 -4.84
C HIS A 199 2.91 -13.74 -4.75
N GLU A 200 3.42 -12.51 -4.89
CA GLU A 200 2.57 -11.32 -4.79
C GLU A 200 2.08 -10.84 -6.17
N PRO A 201 0.91 -10.19 -6.26
CA PRO A 201 0.31 -9.88 -7.55
C PRO A 201 1.13 -8.84 -8.33
N ALA A 202 1.50 -9.19 -9.56
CA ALA A 202 2.23 -8.28 -10.45
C ALA A 202 1.47 -6.96 -10.69
N LEU A 203 0.12 -6.99 -10.66
CA LEU A 203 -0.74 -5.82 -10.78
C LEU A 203 -0.50 -4.78 -9.69
N ALA A 204 -0.21 -5.21 -8.46
CA ALA A 204 0.06 -4.33 -7.32
C ALA A 204 1.52 -3.85 -7.24
N LEU A 205 2.40 -4.35 -8.11
CA LEU A 205 3.83 -4.06 -8.07
C LEU A 205 4.30 -3.27 -9.30
N ARG A 206 3.90 -3.69 -10.51
CA ARG A 206 4.45 -3.18 -11.77
C ARG A 206 3.75 -1.91 -12.25
N SER A 207 4.54 -0.97 -12.74
CA SER A 207 4.06 0.32 -13.26
C SER A 207 4.77 0.73 -14.56
N GLY A 208 4.90 -0.21 -15.49
CA GLY A 208 5.48 0.04 -16.81
C GLY A 208 7.02 0.06 -16.82
N ASN A 209 7.56 0.56 -17.92
CA ASN A 209 9.00 0.47 -18.18
C ASN A 209 9.88 1.22 -17.16
N ASP A 210 9.41 2.35 -16.65
CA ASP A 210 10.13 3.20 -15.69
C ASP A 210 9.49 3.25 -14.29
N GLY A 211 8.42 2.46 -14.08
CA GLY A 211 7.73 2.38 -12.79
C GLY A 211 6.83 3.58 -12.49
N LEU A 212 6.55 4.46 -13.45
CA LEU A 212 5.84 5.73 -13.21
C LEU A 212 4.44 5.81 -13.85
N ASP A 213 3.92 4.76 -14.49
CA ASP A 213 2.64 4.85 -15.20
C ASP A 213 1.48 5.24 -14.28
N HIS A 214 1.39 4.65 -13.10
CA HIS A 214 0.36 5.00 -12.11
C HIS A 214 0.57 6.42 -11.56
N MET A 215 1.81 6.81 -11.30
CA MET A 215 2.14 8.16 -10.82
C MET A 215 1.71 9.24 -11.83
N ARG A 216 1.98 9.02 -13.14
CA ARG A 216 1.52 9.93 -14.20
C ARG A 216 0.00 10.11 -14.17
N ARG A 217 -0.73 9.02 -14.05
CA ARG A 217 -2.19 9.03 -14.00
C ARG A 217 -2.71 9.73 -12.76
N LEU A 218 -2.16 9.44 -11.57
CA LEU A 218 -2.51 10.09 -10.32
C LEU A 218 -2.28 11.60 -10.39
N VAL A 219 -1.09 12.05 -10.78
CA VAL A 219 -0.75 13.48 -10.89
C VAL A 219 -1.67 14.21 -11.87
N TYR A 220 -2.05 13.57 -12.98
CA TYR A 220 -2.91 14.19 -14.00
C TYR A 220 -4.39 14.20 -13.59
N GLN A 221 -4.91 13.16 -12.97
CA GLN A 221 -6.35 12.99 -12.70
C GLN A 221 -6.79 13.52 -11.33
N ALA A 222 -5.94 13.39 -10.29
CA ALA A 222 -6.30 13.75 -8.91
C ALA A 222 -6.83 15.20 -8.76
N PRO A 223 -6.36 16.24 -9.52
CA PRO A 223 -6.90 17.58 -9.37
C PRO A 223 -8.41 17.70 -9.58
N SER A 224 -8.99 16.86 -10.45
CA SER A 224 -10.44 16.88 -10.69
C SER A 224 -11.26 16.24 -9.56
N HIS A 225 -10.61 15.48 -8.70
CA HIS A 225 -11.23 14.76 -7.58
C HIS A 225 -10.95 15.38 -6.21
N LEU A 226 -10.12 16.43 -6.15
CA LEU A 226 -9.81 17.16 -4.91
C LEU A 226 -10.63 18.43 -4.75
N THR A 227 -10.97 18.75 -3.51
CA THR A 227 -11.48 20.08 -3.12
C THR A 227 -10.41 21.16 -3.35
N PRO A 228 -10.76 22.46 -3.39
CA PRO A 228 -9.76 23.54 -3.34
C PRO A 228 -8.89 23.40 -2.08
N GLY A 229 -7.58 23.40 -2.25
CA GLY A 229 -6.63 23.18 -1.14
C GLY A 229 -6.45 21.73 -0.72
N GLY A 230 -7.10 20.77 -1.38
CA GLY A 230 -6.95 19.35 -1.11
C GLY A 230 -5.55 18.83 -1.39
N LEU A 231 -5.18 17.74 -0.72
CA LEU A 231 -3.85 17.17 -0.72
C LEU A 231 -3.80 15.82 -1.46
N LEU A 232 -2.69 15.58 -2.17
CA LEU A 232 -2.32 14.29 -2.74
C LEU A 232 -1.08 13.76 -2.00
N CYS A 233 -1.24 12.64 -1.27
CA CYS A 233 -0.20 12.00 -0.47
C CYS A 233 0.20 10.68 -1.15
N LEU A 234 1.47 10.53 -1.51
CA LEU A 234 1.96 9.41 -2.30
C LEU A 234 3.12 8.70 -1.64
N GLU A 235 3.11 7.36 -1.68
CA GLU A 235 4.31 6.54 -1.54
C GLU A 235 4.93 6.30 -2.92
N HIS A 236 6.26 6.21 -2.98
CA HIS A 236 7.00 6.01 -4.25
C HIS A 236 8.28 5.20 -4.07
N GLY A 237 8.84 4.70 -5.15
CA GLY A 237 10.15 4.04 -5.17
C GLY A 237 11.30 5.00 -4.82
N GLU A 238 12.35 4.47 -4.19
CA GLU A 238 13.48 5.23 -3.64
C GLU A 238 14.10 6.23 -4.63
N THR A 239 14.16 5.89 -5.91
CA THR A 239 14.83 6.68 -6.96
C THR A 239 13.90 7.59 -7.76
N GLN A 240 12.58 7.59 -7.47
CA GLN A 240 11.57 8.22 -8.34
C GLN A 240 11.20 9.65 -7.94
N ARG A 241 11.64 10.12 -6.75
CA ARG A 241 11.25 11.42 -6.18
C ARG A 241 11.36 12.58 -7.16
N GLU A 242 12.52 12.74 -7.79
CA GLU A 242 12.81 13.89 -8.67
C GLU A 242 11.92 13.88 -9.91
N SER A 243 11.72 12.71 -10.51
CA SER A 243 10.84 12.52 -11.66
C SER A 243 9.38 12.87 -11.34
N ILE A 244 8.88 12.41 -10.17
CA ILE A 244 7.51 12.68 -9.74
C ILE A 244 7.32 14.17 -9.41
N VAL A 245 8.27 14.78 -8.69
CA VAL A 245 8.22 16.22 -8.37
C VAL A 245 8.25 17.07 -9.63
N GLY A 246 9.13 16.73 -10.60
CA GLY A 246 9.21 17.43 -11.88
C GLY A 246 7.89 17.34 -12.67
N MET A 247 7.30 16.14 -12.73
CA MET A 247 6.02 15.90 -13.37
C MET A 247 4.88 16.66 -12.68
N ALA A 248 4.79 16.58 -11.36
CA ALA A 248 3.76 17.27 -10.58
C ALA A 248 3.87 18.81 -10.73
N SER A 249 5.08 19.36 -10.65
CA SER A 249 5.31 20.80 -10.83
C SER A 249 4.88 21.30 -12.22
N SER A 250 5.11 20.49 -13.28
CA SER A 250 4.66 20.85 -14.64
C SER A 250 3.13 20.91 -14.79
N GLN A 251 2.40 20.25 -13.91
CA GLN A 251 0.93 20.28 -13.81
C GLN A 251 0.42 21.33 -12.80
N GLY A 252 1.31 22.16 -12.25
CA GLY A 252 0.96 23.22 -11.30
C GLY A 252 0.77 22.77 -9.85
N TRP A 253 1.12 21.51 -9.50
CA TRP A 253 1.12 21.07 -8.12
C TRP A 253 2.20 21.79 -7.31
N LYS A 254 1.88 22.13 -6.06
CA LYS A 254 2.85 22.64 -5.10
C LYS A 254 3.32 21.49 -4.21
N LEU A 255 4.62 21.26 -4.13
CA LEU A 255 5.21 20.33 -3.19
C LEU A 255 5.13 20.89 -1.78
N GLU A 256 4.45 20.18 -0.87
CA GLU A 256 4.31 20.53 0.54
C GLU A 256 5.27 19.74 1.43
N TYR A 257 5.58 18.49 1.03
CA TYR A 257 6.46 17.62 1.81
C TYR A 257 7.15 16.59 0.92
N ALA A 258 8.41 16.29 1.25
CA ALA A 258 9.17 15.18 0.69
C ALA A 258 9.96 14.51 1.82
N GLY A 259 9.67 13.23 2.10
CA GLY A 259 10.20 12.50 3.24
C GLY A 259 10.84 11.17 2.88
N ALA A 260 11.46 10.57 3.90
CA ALA A 260 12.06 9.25 3.84
C ALA A 260 11.40 8.32 4.87
N ASP A 261 11.50 7.00 4.63
CA ASP A 261 11.12 5.98 5.58
C ASP A 261 12.16 5.87 6.73
N LEU A 262 11.89 5.01 7.71
CA LEU A 262 12.78 4.79 8.86
C LEU A 262 14.18 4.25 8.47
N ALA A 263 14.32 3.68 7.27
CA ALA A 263 15.60 3.25 6.73
C ALA A 263 16.36 4.40 6.01
N GLY A 264 15.78 5.61 5.97
CA GLY A 264 16.35 6.78 5.32
C GLY A 264 16.16 6.81 3.79
N LYS A 265 15.33 5.92 3.23
CA LYS A 265 15.03 5.87 1.80
C LYS A 265 13.93 6.84 1.46
N ALA A 266 14.09 7.61 0.38
CA ALA A 266 13.06 8.49 -0.15
C ALA A 266 11.78 7.70 -0.41
N ARG A 267 10.64 8.12 0.21
CA ARG A 267 9.43 7.30 0.20
C ARG A 267 8.14 8.06 0.07
N TYR A 268 8.06 9.30 0.54
CA TYR A 268 6.80 10.02 0.65
C TYR A 268 6.86 11.36 -0.05
N LEU A 269 5.78 11.70 -0.75
CA LEU A 269 5.54 13.03 -1.34
C LEU A 269 4.14 13.49 -0.99
N ILE A 270 3.99 14.77 -0.64
CA ILE A 270 2.70 15.40 -0.46
C ILE A 270 2.65 16.67 -1.30
N PHE A 271 1.59 16.77 -2.07
CA PHE A 271 1.33 17.91 -2.94
C PHE A 271 -0.02 18.55 -2.59
N SER A 272 -0.10 19.88 -2.68
CA SER A 272 -1.38 20.57 -2.68
C SER A 272 -1.88 20.79 -4.11
N LYS A 273 -3.22 20.76 -4.26
CA LYS A 273 -3.91 20.92 -5.54
C LYS A 273 -3.50 22.22 -6.24
N PRO A 274 -3.28 22.18 -7.56
CA PRO A 274 -3.09 23.40 -8.35
C PRO A 274 -4.23 24.40 -8.14
N ASN A 275 -3.89 25.66 -7.91
CA ASN A 275 -4.90 26.71 -7.88
C ASN A 275 -5.54 26.85 -9.27
N SER A 276 -6.86 27.01 -9.32
CA SER A 276 -7.67 27.10 -10.55
C SER A 276 -7.44 28.38 -11.40
N HIS A 277 -6.26 29.02 -11.30
CA HIS A 277 -5.91 30.26 -11.99
C HIS A 277 -4.88 30.12 -13.11
N HIS A 278 -4.80 28.96 -13.78
CA HIS A 278 -4.19 28.93 -15.11
C HIS A 278 -5.25 28.59 -16.16
N THR A 279 -6.15 29.55 -16.40
CA THR A 279 -6.85 29.62 -17.68
C THR A 279 -5.80 29.79 -18.77
N THR A 280 -5.69 28.82 -19.65
CA THR A 280 -5.03 28.96 -20.96
C THR A 280 -5.45 30.31 -21.56
N PRO A 281 -4.53 31.17 -22.02
CA PRO A 281 -4.93 32.40 -22.67
C PRO A 281 -5.83 32.06 -23.86
N ALA A 282 -7.04 32.58 -23.82
CA ALA A 282 -7.96 32.51 -24.95
C ALA A 282 -7.22 33.07 -26.16
N VAL A 283 -7.03 32.22 -27.19
CA VAL A 283 -6.58 32.69 -28.51
C VAL A 283 -7.63 33.71 -28.97
N SER A 284 -7.28 34.98 -28.88
CA SER A 284 -8.10 36.07 -29.39
C SER A 284 -8.20 35.94 -30.92
N ASN A 285 -9.33 35.53 -31.39
CA ASN A 285 -9.71 35.57 -32.78
C ASN A 285 -10.00 37.05 -33.14
N GLN A 286 -8.99 37.88 -33.26
CA GLN A 286 -9.03 39.17 -33.93
C GLN A 286 -8.06 39.11 -35.11
N ASP A 287 -8.61 38.70 -36.28
CA ASP A 287 -8.25 39.26 -37.59
C ASP A 287 -9.02 38.48 -38.70
N ARG A 288 -10.31 38.81 -38.83
CA ARG A 288 -11.05 38.65 -40.10
C ARG A 288 -11.96 39.80 -40.30
N SER A 289 -11.42 40.93 -40.67
CA SER A 289 -12.20 41.97 -41.36
C SER A 289 -11.23 42.99 -42.00
N ARG A 290 -10.66 42.66 -43.15
CA ARG A 290 -10.32 43.64 -44.15
C ARG A 290 -10.90 43.20 -45.47
N GLY A 291 -11.90 43.97 -45.88
CA GLY A 291 -12.67 43.80 -47.04
C GLY A 291 -11.88 43.93 -48.32
N TYR A 292 -12.33 43.23 -49.29
CA TYR A 292 -12.11 43.52 -50.70
C TYR A 292 -13.19 44.53 -51.16
N ASN A 293 -12.70 45.72 -51.47
CA ASN A 293 -13.38 46.63 -52.42
C ASN A 293 -12.31 47.15 -53.36
N GLY A 294 -12.53 46.93 -54.68
CA GLY A 294 -11.74 47.44 -55.74
C GLY A 294 -11.64 46.48 -56.90
#